data_f91b3f9f1f8b4e36a687c527e3574b0a
#
_entry.id   f91b3f9f1f8b4e36a687c527e3574b0a
#
_cell.length_a   1.000
_cell.length_b   1.000
_cell.length_c   1.000
_cell.angle_alpha   90.00
_cell.angle_beta   90.00
_cell.angle_gamma   90.00
#
_symmetry.space_group_name_H-M   'P 1'
#
loop_
_entity.id
_entity.type
_entity.pdbx_description
1 polymer ?
#
loop_
_entity_poly.entity_id
_entity_poly.type
_entity_poly.pdbx_seq_one_letter_code
_entity_poly.pdbx_strand_id
1 'polypeptide(L)'
;MFQEMGSSPATMGASKCADCYSCFPGHAMEVADAEQAYVQAELKGTETWSALPKDQWPKEWDGMRRPVCRLHKALYGHPDAGGFWEQHCDEHCRAVGFETVNTWPSCYFHQKLKLFLVVYVDDFKLSGPSGNLAKGWALIRKGIDTDTPHDMSLFLG
;
A
#
# COMPACT_ATOMS: atom_id res chain seq x y z
N MET A 1 11.58 -15.06 -17.63
CA MET A 1 10.14 -15.36 -17.58
C MET A 1 9.63 -14.69 -16.32
N PHE A 2 8.88 -13.59 -16.43
CA PHE A 2 8.28 -12.94 -15.28
C PHE A 2 7.20 -13.89 -14.74
N GLN A 3 7.25 -14.24 -13.45
CA GLN A 3 6.14 -14.85 -12.77
C GLN A 3 5.19 -13.70 -12.41
N GLU A 4 4.02 -13.63 -13.01
CA GLU A 4 3.00 -12.69 -12.58
C GLU A 4 2.68 -12.97 -11.11
N MET A 5 3.17 -12.14 -10.23
CA MET A 5 2.71 -12.12 -8.85
C MET A 5 1.37 -11.39 -8.86
N GLY A 6 0.28 -12.17 -8.93
CA GLY A 6 -1.06 -11.61 -8.86
C GLY A 6 -1.24 -10.80 -7.58
N SER A 7 -1.72 -9.58 -7.68
CA SER A 7 -2.17 -8.82 -6.52
C SER A 7 -3.60 -9.22 -6.17
N SER A 8 -3.92 -9.26 -4.90
CA SER A 8 -5.25 -9.59 -4.38
C SER A 8 -5.72 -8.46 -3.45
N PRO A 9 -6.18 -7.34 -4.02
CA PRO A 9 -6.69 -6.23 -3.21
C PRO A 9 -7.93 -6.64 -2.44
N ALA A 10 -8.26 -5.89 -1.40
CA ALA A 10 -9.44 -6.14 -0.59
C ALA A 10 -10.72 -6.11 -1.42
N THR A 11 -11.72 -6.88 -1.00
CA THR A 11 -13.01 -6.93 -1.67
C THR A 11 -13.92 -5.77 -1.23
N MET A 12 -14.91 -5.43 -2.06
CA MET A 12 -15.98 -4.50 -1.69
C MET A 12 -16.73 -4.96 -0.43
N GLY A 13 -16.86 -6.28 -0.22
CA GLY A 13 -17.45 -6.83 1.00
C GLY A 13 -16.67 -6.47 2.26
N ALA A 14 -15.34 -6.53 2.19
CA ALA A 14 -14.46 -6.12 3.28
C ALA A 14 -14.58 -4.63 3.58
N SER A 15 -14.62 -3.79 2.54
CA SER A 15 -14.83 -2.34 2.69
C SER A 15 -16.15 -2.03 3.40
N LYS A 16 -17.26 -2.65 2.97
CA LYS A 16 -18.56 -2.50 3.62
C LYS A 16 -18.57 -2.99 5.09
N CYS A 17 -17.79 -4.02 5.40
CA CYS A 17 -17.64 -4.50 6.77
C CYS A 17 -16.92 -3.45 7.65
N ALA A 18 -15.90 -2.76 7.12
CA ALA A 18 -15.26 -1.65 7.79
C ALA A 18 -16.24 -0.49 8.05
N ASP A 19 -17.12 -0.19 7.07
CA ASP A 19 -18.17 0.81 7.22
C ASP A 19 -19.13 0.44 8.37
N CYS A 20 -19.62 -0.81 8.38
CA CYS A 20 -20.48 -1.30 9.47
C CYS A 20 -19.78 -1.26 10.83
N TYR A 21 -18.48 -1.60 10.89
CA TYR A 21 -17.71 -1.58 12.12
C TYR A 21 -17.52 -0.15 12.65
N SER A 22 -17.40 0.83 11.78
CA SER A 22 -17.29 2.23 12.15
C SER A 22 -18.59 2.81 12.75
N CYS A 23 -19.74 2.18 12.46
CA CYS A 23 -21.05 2.61 12.98
C CYS A 23 -21.31 2.19 14.42
N PHE A 24 -20.45 1.40 15.06
CA PHE A 24 -20.62 1.04 16.46
C PHE A 24 -20.42 2.26 17.38
N PRO A 25 -21.10 2.31 18.55
CA PRO A 25 -20.93 3.42 19.47
C PRO A 25 -19.47 3.65 19.86
N GLY A 26 -18.97 4.88 19.72
CA GLY A 26 -17.59 5.27 19.99
C GLY A 26 -16.57 4.83 18.95
N HIS A 27 -17.01 4.31 17.81
CA HIS A 27 -16.17 3.98 16.67
C HIS A 27 -16.21 5.12 15.63
N ALA A 28 -15.18 5.13 14.79
CA ALA A 28 -15.09 6.02 13.63
C ALA A 28 -14.28 5.32 12.54
N MET A 29 -14.14 5.99 11.41
CA MET A 29 -13.36 5.51 10.26
C MET A 29 -12.64 6.69 9.62
N GLU A 30 -11.41 6.44 9.23
CA GLU A 30 -10.56 7.35 8.47
C GLU A 30 -9.97 6.63 7.27
N VAL A 31 -9.65 7.38 6.23
CA VAL A 31 -9.00 6.91 5.01
C VAL A 31 -7.74 7.70 4.75
N ALA A 32 -6.80 7.09 4.02
CA ALA A 32 -5.59 7.72 3.53
C ALA A 32 -5.11 7.01 2.28
N ASP A 33 -4.47 7.75 1.37
CA ASP A 33 -3.86 7.21 0.17
C ASP A 33 -2.36 7.00 0.39
N ALA A 34 -1.81 5.87 -0.09
CA ALA A 34 -0.37 5.65 -0.09
C ALA A 34 0.29 6.52 -1.16
N GLU A 35 1.21 7.40 -0.73
CA GLU A 35 1.93 8.28 -1.64
C GLU A 35 2.87 7.47 -2.54
N GLN A 36 2.64 7.50 -3.86
CA GLN A 36 3.48 6.78 -4.83
C GLN A 36 3.66 5.29 -4.48
N ALA A 37 2.59 4.60 -4.13
CA ALA A 37 2.57 3.26 -3.55
C ALA A 37 3.65 2.30 -4.07
N TYR A 38 3.68 2.03 -5.39
CA TYR A 38 4.60 1.03 -5.94
C TYR A 38 6.08 1.35 -5.73
N VAL A 39 6.48 2.64 -5.80
CA VAL A 39 7.89 3.00 -5.62
C VAL A 39 8.35 2.97 -4.16
N GLN A 40 7.46 2.73 -3.21
CA GLN A 40 7.84 2.42 -1.84
C GLN A 40 8.39 1.00 -1.72
N ALA A 41 7.88 0.05 -2.54
CA ALA A 41 8.31 -1.35 -2.52
C ALA A 41 9.63 -1.58 -3.26
N GLU A 42 10.46 -2.47 -2.74
CA GLU A 42 11.66 -2.92 -3.42
C GLU A 42 11.32 -3.87 -4.58
N LEU A 43 11.96 -3.66 -5.73
CA LEU A 43 11.88 -4.58 -6.86
C LEU A 43 12.80 -5.77 -6.60
N LYS A 44 12.23 -6.95 -6.40
CA LYS A 44 12.95 -8.20 -6.15
C LYS A 44 12.90 -9.10 -7.40
N GLY A 45 13.69 -10.16 -7.41
CA GLY A 45 13.67 -11.17 -8.48
C GLY A 45 14.48 -10.79 -9.71
N THR A 46 13.88 -10.81 -10.90
CA THR A 46 14.57 -10.57 -12.17
C THR A 46 15.03 -9.12 -12.27
N GLU A 47 16.33 -8.92 -12.50
CA GLU A 47 16.87 -7.57 -12.73
C GLU A 47 16.18 -6.90 -13.92
N THR A 48 15.59 -5.75 -13.65
CA THR A 48 14.88 -4.96 -14.64
C THR A 48 15.61 -3.63 -14.89
N TRP A 49 15.79 -3.29 -16.15
CA TRP A 49 16.48 -2.09 -16.60
C TRP A 49 15.53 -1.22 -17.39
N SER A 50 15.56 0.09 -17.17
CA SER A 50 14.74 1.06 -17.88
C SER A 50 15.61 2.04 -18.66
N ALA A 51 15.17 2.38 -19.87
CA ALA A 51 15.74 3.47 -20.64
C ALA A 51 14.98 4.76 -20.31
N LEU A 52 15.71 5.78 -19.89
CA LEU A 52 15.12 7.10 -19.67
C LEU A 52 14.92 7.85 -20.99
N PRO A 53 13.89 8.69 -21.10
CA PRO A 53 13.79 9.69 -22.16
C PRO A 53 15.04 10.58 -22.18
N LYS A 54 15.48 10.98 -23.38
CA LYS A 54 16.75 11.71 -23.55
C LYS A 54 16.82 13.03 -22.80
N ASP A 55 15.69 13.69 -22.63
CA ASP A 55 15.54 14.95 -21.88
C ASP A 55 15.70 14.76 -20.36
N GLN A 56 15.64 13.52 -19.88
CA GLN A 56 15.83 13.14 -18.48
C GLN A 56 17.24 12.56 -18.20
N TRP A 57 18.11 12.57 -19.20
CA TRP A 57 19.45 12.02 -19.01
C TRP A 57 20.29 12.93 -18.10
N PRO A 58 20.97 12.36 -17.09
CA PRO A 58 21.99 13.09 -16.35
C PRO A 58 23.15 13.47 -17.29
N LYS A 59 23.85 14.55 -16.97
CA LYS A 59 24.95 15.06 -17.81
C LYS A 59 26.05 14.04 -18.05
N GLU A 60 26.27 13.13 -17.11
CA GLU A 60 27.25 12.04 -17.19
C GLU A 60 26.93 11.05 -18.31
N TRP A 61 25.70 11.08 -18.83
CA TRP A 61 25.27 10.20 -19.93
C TRP A 61 25.45 10.83 -21.32
N ASP A 62 25.93 12.08 -21.37
CA ASP A 62 26.21 12.74 -22.64
C ASP A 62 27.24 11.92 -23.46
N GLY A 63 26.89 11.62 -24.72
CA GLY A 63 27.70 10.78 -25.60
C GLY A 63 27.48 9.27 -25.47
N MET A 64 26.70 8.79 -24.50
CA MET A 64 26.36 7.37 -24.41
C MET A 64 25.35 6.96 -25.49
N ARG A 65 25.48 5.71 -25.96
CA ARG A 65 24.56 5.11 -26.92
C ARG A 65 23.53 4.21 -26.18
N ARG A 66 22.29 4.68 -25.95
CA ARG A 66 21.23 3.93 -25.28
C ARG A 66 21.56 3.55 -23.82
N PRO A 67 21.88 4.50 -22.97
CA PRO A 67 22.08 4.21 -21.55
C PRO A 67 20.79 3.69 -20.91
N VAL A 68 20.93 2.81 -19.94
CA VAL A 68 19.84 2.24 -19.15
C VAL A 68 20.20 2.32 -17.67
N CYS A 69 19.20 2.45 -16.82
CA CYS A 69 19.34 2.37 -15.37
C CYS A 69 18.64 1.14 -14.82
N ARG A 70 19.24 0.53 -13.81
CA ARG A 70 18.62 -0.58 -13.09
C ARG A 70 17.52 -0.04 -12.17
N LEU A 71 16.39 -0.72 -12.17
CA LEU A 71 15.30 -0.41 -11.24
C LEU A 71 15.58 -1.12 -9.90
N HIS A 72 15.55 -0.36 -8.82
CA HIS A 72 15.64 -0.86 -7.45
C HIS A 72 14.27 -0.86 -6.74
N LYS A 73 13.35 -0.03 -7.23
CA LYS A 73 11.99 0.08 -6.72
C LYS A 73 11.00 -0.40 -7.76
N ALA A 74 9.85 -0.91 -7.29
CA ALA A 74 8.76 -1.23 -8.19
C ALA A 74 8.28 0.05 -8.88
N LEU A 75 7.94 -0.06 -10.17
CA LEU A 75 7.55 1.07 -10.98
C LEU A 75 6.19 0.79 -11.63
N TYR A 76 5.37 1.82 -11.73
CA TYR A 76 4.11 1.74 -12.46
C TYR A 76 4.35 1.24 -13.90
N GLY A 77 3.57 0.22 -14.31
CA GLY A 77 3.74 -0.47 -15.58
C GLY A 77 4.66 -1.71 -15.51
N HIS A 78 5.37 -1.97 -14.42
CA HIS A 78 6.05 -3.24 -14.24
C HIS A 78 5.04 -4.35 -13.90
N PRO A 79 5.09 -5.54 -14.53
CA PRO A 79 4.09 -6.61 -14.33
C PRO A 79 3.91 -7.03 -12.87
N ASP A 80 5.00 -7.08 -12.12
CA ASP A 80 5.00 -7.56 -10.74
C ASP A 80 4.90 -6.43 -9.69
N ALA A 81 4.73 -5.16 -10.12
CA ALA A 81 4.74 -4.02 -9.20
C ALA A 81 3.64 -4.12 -8.13
N GLY A 82 2.44 -4.55 -8.52
CA GLY A 82 1.32 -4.73 -7.60
C GLY A 82 1.60 -5.80 -6.54
N GLY A 83 2.18 -6.94 -6.93
CA GLY A 83 2.56 -8.00 -6.00
C GLY A 83 3.66 -7.59 -5.02
N PHE A 84 4.68 -6.86 -5.46
CA PHE A 84 5.72 -6.35 -4.56
C PHE A 84 5.18 -5.30 -3.59
N TRP A 85 4.28 -4.44 -4.05
CA TRP A 85 3.60 -3.48 -3.20
C TRP A 85 2.74 -4.17 -2.13
N GLU A 86 1.91 -5.14 -2.53
CA GLU A 86 1.08 -5.91 -1.60
C GLU A 86 1.92 -6.65 -0.56
N GLN A 87 3.03 -7.28 -0.99
CA GLN A 87 3.96 -7.92 -0.07
C GLN A 87 4.58 -6.91 0.91
N HIS A 88 4.99 -5.73 0.44
CA HIS A 88 5.53 -4.66 1.29
C HIS A 88 4.52 -4.21 2.35
N CYS A 89 3.25 -4.01 1.96
CA CYS A 89 2.16 -3.68 2.88
C CYS A 89 1.92 -4.78 3.90
N ASP A 90 1.82 -6.05 3.47
CA ASP A 90 1.59 -7.18 4.35
C ASP A 90 2.72 -7.33 5.40
N GLU A 91 3.97 -7.32 4.93
CA GLU A 91 5.14 -7.42 5.81
C GLU A 91 5.14 -6.30 6.85
N HIS A 92 4.88 -5.05 6.44
CA HIS A 92 4.87 -3.91 7.35
C HIS A 92 3.68 -3.95 8.33
N CYS A 93 2.45 -4.17 7.85
CA CYS A 93 1.26 -4.24 8.70
C CYS A 93 1.42 -5.30 9.79
N ARG A 94 1.94 -6.48 9.44
CA ARG A 94 2.21 -7.55 10.41
C ARG A 94 3.30 -7.19 11.39
N ALA A 95 4.37 -6.55 10.94
CA ALA A 95 5.47 -6.12 11.80
C ALA A 95 5.02 -5.10 12.87
N VAL A 96 3.99 -4.29 12.59
CA VAL A 96 3.45 -3.31 13.53
C VAL A 96 2.23 -3.81 14.32
N GLY A 97 1.90 -5.11 14.23
CA GLY A 97 0.93 -5.77 15.08
C GLY A 97 -0.49 -5.93 14.52
N PHE A 98 -0.67 -5.65 13.23
CA PHE A 98 -1.89 -6.04 12.53
C PHE A 98 -1.78 -7.51 12.07
N GLU A 99 -2.80 -8.29 12.32
CA GLU A 99 -2.90 -9.69 11.91
C GLU A 99 -3.81 -9.80 10.69
N THR A 100 -3.45 -10.66 9.73
CA THR A 100 -4.28 -10.90 8.55
C THR A 100 -5.62 -11.51 8.93
N VAL A 101 -6.69 -11.04 8.33
CA VAL A 101 -8.03 -11.63 8.48
C VAL A 101 -8.12 -12.83 7.55
N ASN A 102 -8.31 -14.02 8.12
CA ASN A 102 -8.36 -15.25 7.36
C ASN A 102 -9.43 -15.20 6.26
N THR A 103 -9.10 -15.68 5.06
CA THR A 103 -9.94 -15.66 3.85
C THR A 103 -10.23 -14.28 3.22
N TRP A 104 -9.75 -13.19 3.82
CA TRP A 104 -9.92 -11.84 3.29
C TRP A 104 -8.57 -11.22 2.94
N PRO A 105 -8.16 -11.24 1.66
CA PRO A 105 -6.89 -10.66 1.25
C PRO A 105 -6.86 -9.16 1.55
N SER A 106 -5.67 -8.64 1.84
CA SER A 106 -5.41 -7.23 2.11
C SER A 106 -6.30 -6.61 3.21
N CYS A 107 -6.73 -7.46 4.16
CA CYS A 107 -7.50 -7.08 5.34
C CYS A 107 -6.78 -7.51 6.60
N TYR A 108 -6.72 -6.61 7.58
CA TYR A 108 -5.96 -6.81 8.80
C TYR A 108 -6.73 -6.35 10.03
N PHE A 109 -6.47 -6.98 11.16
CA PHE A 109 -7.05 -6.59 12.44
C PHE A 109 -5.99 -6.45 13.52
N HIS A 110 -5.97 -5.32 14.22
CA HIS A 110 -5.06 -5.08 15.33
C HIS A 110 -5.75 -5.39 16.67
N GLN A 111 -5.46 -6.54 17.26
CA GLN A 111 -6.17 -7.08 18.44
C GLN A 111 -6.20 -6.12 19.63
N LYS A 112 -5.07 -5.47 19.96
CA LYS A 112 -4.98 -4.57 21.13
C LYS A 112 -5.71 -3.25 20.91
N LEU A 113 -5.63 -2.68 19.71
CA LEU A 113 -6.25 -1.40 19.37
C LEU A 113 -7.71 -1.58 18.89
N LYS A 114 -8.14 -2.81 18.59
CA LYS A 114 -9.44 -3.12 18.00
C LYS A 114 -9.68 -2.35 16.70
N LEU A 115 -8.66 -2.24 15.86
CA LEU A 115 -8.72 -1.55 14.58
C LEU A 115 -8.79 -2.56 13.44
N PHE A 116 -9.69 -2.32 12.51
CA PHE A 116 -9.84 -3.06 11.27
C PHE A 116 -9.32 -2.22 10.11
N LEU A 117 -8.29 -2.73 9.41
CA LEU A 117 -7.64 -2.11 8.27
C LEU A 117 -8.00 -2.88 7.01
N VAL A 118 -8.43 -2.15 5.99
CA VAL A 118 -8.70 -2.64 4.64
C VAL A 118 -7.81 -1.88 3.67
N VAL A 119 -7.06 -2.59 2.84
CA VAL A 119 -6.15 -2.01 1.84
C VAL A 119 -6.62 -2.39 0.44
N TYR A 120 -6.88 -1.38 -0.38
CA TYR A 120 -7.22 -1.57 -1.79
C TYR A 120 -6.20 -0.82 -2.66
N VAL A 121 -5.18 -1.53 -3.10
CA VAL A 121 -4.03 -1.00 -3.84
C VAL A 121 -3.33 0.10 -3.03
N ASP A 122 -3.59 1.36 -3.32
CA ASP A 122 -3.07 2.56 -2.65
C ASP A 122 -4.03 3.16 -1.61
N ASP A 123 -5.31 2.77 -1.64
CA ASP A 123 -6.33 3.24 -0.70
C ASP A 123 -6.30 2.44 0.62
N PHE A 124 -6.15 3.12 1.74
CA PHE A 124 -6.20 2.58 3.10
C PHE A 124 -7.46 3.05 3.82
N LYS A 125 -8.20 2.11 4.41
CA LYS A 125 -9.39 2.39 5.23
C LYS A 125 -9.19 1.77 6.60
N LEU A 126 -9.17 2.59 7.64
CA LEU A 126 -8.99 2.18 9.03
C LEU A 126 -10.24 2.50 9.85
N SER A 127 -10.83 1.49 10.49
CA SER A 127 -12.05 1.63 11.29
C SER A 127 -11.90 1.00 12.66
N GLY A 128 -12.62 1.53 13.66
CA GLY A 128 -12.66 1.03 15.03
C GLY A 128 -12.82 2.13 16.07
N PRO A 129 -12.48 1.87 17.36
CA PRO A 129 -12.60 2.87 18.41
C PRO A 129 -11.90 4.16 18.07
N SER A 130 -12.63 5.28 18.05
CA SER A 130 -12.13 6.59 17.58
C SER A 130 -10.86 7.06 18.29
N GLY A 131 -10.75 6.82 19.60
CA GLY A 131 -9.54 7.14 20.38
C GLY A 131 -8.29 6.32 20.03
N ASN A 132 -8.40 5.31 19.17
CA ASN A 132 -7.29 4.46 18.75
C ASN A 132 -6.85 4.71 17.29
N LEU A 133 -7.63 5.41 16.47
CA LEU A 133 -7.32 5.61 15.05
C LEU A 133 -5.97 6.29 14.87
N ALA A 134 -5.70 7.40 15.56
CA ALA A 134 -4.41 8.09 15.49
C ALA A 134 -3.21 7.20 15.84
N LYS A 135 -3.38 6.26 16.79
CA LYS A 135 -2.33 5.28 17.13
C LYS A 135 -2.13 4.26 16.01
N GLY A 136 -3.23 3.80 15.41
CA GLY A 136 -3.19 2.89 14.25
C GLY A 136 -2.44 3.52 13.07
N TRP A 137 -2.79 4.73 12.70
CA TRP A 137 -2.10 5.48 11.64
C TRP A 137 -0.63 5.72 11.95
N ALA A 138 -0.30 6.06 13.19
CA ALA A 138 1.10 6.21 13.60
C ALA A 138 1.91 4.91 13.46
N LEU A 139 1.30 3.74 13.59
CA LEU A 139 1.92 2.45 13.33
C LEU A 139 2.09 2.20 11.83
N ILE A 140 1.06 2.41 11.03
CA ILE A 140 1.08 2.24 9.58
C ILE A 140 2.16 3.14 8.96
N ARG A 141 2.18 4.43 9.32
CA ARG A 141 3.10 5.44 8.78
C ARG A 141 4.56 5.29 9.20
N LYS A 142 4.92 4.29 9.99
CA LYS A 142 6.33 3.95 10.27
C LYS A 142 7.07 3.35 9.08
N GLY A 143 6.36 2.78 8.12
CA GLY A 143 6.98 2.12 6.96
C GLY A 143 6.16 2.21 5.69
N ILE A 144 5.01 2.88 5.72
CA ILE A 144 4.20 3.19 4.55
C ILE A 144 3.95 4.70 4.56
N ASP A 145 4.42 5.38 3.53
CA ASP A 145 4.16 6.81 3.34
C ASP A 145 2.73 6.97 2.84
N THR A 146 1.92 7.70 3.59
CA THR A 146 0.54 8.03 3.24
C THR A 146 0.32 9.53 3.38
N ASP A 147 -0.67 10.05 2.68
CA ASP A 147 -1.18 11.38 2.94
C ASP A 147 -1.76 11.50 4.38
N THR A 148 -2.27 12.66 4.73
CA THR A 148 -2.86 12.87 6.06
C THR A 148 -4.20 12.15 6.14
N PRO A 149 -4.37 11.23 7.11
CA PRO A 149 -5.65 10.56 7.31
C PRO A 149 -6.79 11.55 7.53
N HIS A 150 -7.93 11.28 6.91
CA HIS A 150 -9.11 12.14 6.95
C HIS A 150 -10.39 11.32 7.00
N ASP A 151 -11.49 11.98 7.36
CA ASP A 151 -12.82 11.36 7.34
C ASP A 151 -13.16 10.92 5.93
N MET A 152 -13.80 9.76 5.80
CA MET A 152 -14.16 9.21 4.50
C MET A 152 -15.13 10.12 3.76
N SER A 153 -14.69 10.67 2.62
CA SER A 153 -15.55 11.35 1.65
C SER A 153 -15.90 10.45 0.46
N LEU A 154 -14.91 9.68 -0.02
CA LEU A 154 -15.04 8.69 -1.10
C LEU A 154 -14.03 7.57 -0.85
N PHE A 155 -14.41 6.32 -1.13
CA PHE A 155 -13.50 5.18 -1.10
C PHE A 155 -13.91 4.21 -2.21
N LEU A 156 -12.97 3.79 -3.05
CA LEU A 156 -13.23 3.00 -4.25
C LEU A 156 -14.17 3.71 -5.22
N GLY A 157 -13.96 5.01 -5.40
CA GLY A 157 -14.74 5.89 -6.27
C GLY A 157 -14.43 5.78 -7.73
#